data_8602f4a79f0fa011ebd07f0565340860
#
_entry.id   8602f4a79f0fa011ebd07f0565340860
#
_cell.length_a   1.000
_cell.length_b   1.000
_cell.length_c   1.000
_cell.angle_alpha   90.00
_cell.angle_beta   90.00
_cell.angle_gamma   90.00
#
_symmetry.space_group_name_H-M   'P 1'
#
loop_
_entity.id
_entity.type
_entity.pdbx_description
1 polymer ?
#
loop_
_entity_poly.entity_id
_entity_poly.type
_entity_poly.pdbx_seq_one_letter_code
_entity_poly.pdbx_strand_id
1 'polypeptide(L)'
;MSILSNIPGKKFIILAHCLLNQNTVVKPLASHVGVVSSLIQFITEKGYGVIQLPCPETIYLGLRRWWMSREQYDTVSYREFSKRILEPYIRLVEELVRDGCEYIVIGVKGSPSCAVRVTTSNQCWSGEPRVDKCPPPVKISSPGVFMEVLLEMIRRKGLKEPLELLEIDHDEVAAKGLPDDVCRVLEKYSPIK
;
A
#
# COMPACT_ATOMS: atom_id res chain seq x y z
N MET A 1 24.08 -26.33 -19.05
CA MET A 1 22.90 -25.86 -18.30
C MET A 1 23.15 -24.40 -17.99
N SER A 2 22.34 -23.50 -18.51
CA SER A 2 22.53 -22.07 -18.28
C SER A 2 22.27 -21.75 -16.80
N ILE A 3 23.20 -21.04 -16.16
CA ILE A 3 23.05 -20.54 -14.78
C ILE A 3 21.76 -19.69 -14.61
N LEU A 4 21.23 -19.14 -15.71
CA LEU A 4 20.01 -18.34 -15.73
C LEU A 4 18.70 -19.16 -15.70
N SER A 5 18.76 -20.50 -15.78
CA SER A 5 17.57 -21.37 -15.73
C SER A 5 16.96 -21.53 -14.33
N ASN A 6 17.65 -21.06 -13.29
CA ASN A 6 17.22 -21.16 -11.88
C ASN A 6 16.77 -19.82 -11.26
N ILE A 7 16.36 -18.84 -12.08
CA ILE A 7 15.82 -17.60 -11.54
C ILE A 7 14.42 -17.87 -10.98
N PRO A 8 14.20 -17.63 -9.68
CA PRO A 8 12.92 -17.89 -9.04
C PRO A 8 11.82 -16.96 -9.59
N GLY A 9 10.70 -17.53 -9.73
CA GLY A 9 9.33 -17.05 -9.78
C GLY A 9 8.90 -15.81 -10.56
N LYS A 10 9.71 -14.86 -10.93
CA LYS A 10 9.38 -13.61 -11.67
C LYS A 10 8.07 -12.90 -11.25
N LYS A 11 7.64 -13.08 -10.00
CA LYS A 11 6.46 -12.45 -9.40
C LYS A 11 6.83 -11.74 -8.11
N PHE A 12 6.36 -10.51 -7.94
CA PHE A 12 6.55 -9.78 -6.69
C PHE A 12 5.33 -8.96 -6.31
N ILE A 13 5.29 -8.55 -5.06
CA ILE A 13 4.22 -7.74 -4.48
C ILE A 13 4.82 -6.43 -3.97
N ILE A 14 4.21 -5.33 -4.34
CA ILE A 14 4.49 -4.01 -3.77
C ILE A 14 3.52 -3.80 -2.61
N LEU A 15 4.04 -3.66 -1.39
CA LEU A 15 3.26 -3.54 -0.16
C LEU A 15 3.34 -2.14 0.45
N ALA A 16 2.20 -1.64 0.93
CA ALA A 16 2.19 -0.50 1.84
C ALA A 16 2.99 -0.82 3.12
N HIS A 17 3.74 0.17 3.61
CA HIS A 17 4.70 0.00 4.72
C HIS A 17 4.11 -0.67 5.95
N CYS A 18 2.94 -0.22 6.39
CA CYS A 18 2.32 -0.66 7.65
C CYS A 18 1.83 -2.12 7.62
N LEU A 19 1.72 -2.75 6.46
CA LEU A 19 1.46 -4.19 6.37
C LEU A 19 2.64 -5.02 6.90
N LEU A 20 3.87 -4.47 6.83
CA LEU A 20 5.10 -5.05 7.36
C LEU A 20 5.60 -4.36 8.63
N ASN A 21 4.97 -3.27 9.08
CA ASN A 21 5.38 -2.56 10.30
C ASN A 21 4.23 -1.74 10.88
N GLN A 22 3.41 -2.37 11.71
CA GLN A 22 2.27 -1.75 12.39
C GLN A 22 2.68 -0.64 13.39
N ASN A 23 3.95 -0.58 13.82
CA ASN A 23 4.43 0.49 14.69
C ASN A 23 4.40 1.88 14.02
N THR A 24 4.23 1.94 12.70
CA THR A 24 4.10 3.17 11.94
C THR A 24 2.65 3.61 11.70
N VAL A 25 1.67 2.79 12.08
CA VAL A 25 0.24 3.14 11.99
C VAL A 25 -0.07 4.26 12.97
N VAL A 26 -0.95 5.17 12.57
CA VAL A 26 -1.45 6.24 13.45
C VAL A 26 -2.14 5.64 14.68
N LYS A 27 -1.82 6.17 15.87
CA LYS A 27 -2.44 5.70 17.12
C LYS A 27 -3.88 6.21 17.22
N PRO A 28 -4.86 5.40 17.67
CA PRO A 28 -4.75 4.01 18.16
C PRO A 28 -5.12 2.93 17.10
N LEU A 29 -4.97 3.20 15.80
CA LEU A 29 -5.52 2.38 14.70
C LEU A 29 -4.68 1.13 14.34
N ALA A 30 -3.62 0.82 15.08
CA ALA A 30 -2.86 -0.42 14.86
C ALA A 30 -3.63 -1.62 15.43
N SER A 31 -3.86 -2.64 14.60
CA SER A 31 -4.62 -3.85 14.95
C SER A 31 -3.74 -5.10 15.11
N HIS A 32 -2.45 -5.00 14.80
CA HIS A 32 -1.50 -6.11 14.90
C HIS A 32 -0.25 -5.71 15.69
N VAL A 33 0.40 -6.71 16.29
CA VAL A 33 1.70 -6.53 16.96
C VAL A 33 2.81 -6.75 15.93
N GLY A 34 3.36 -5.69 15.36
CA GLY A 34 4.47 -5.78 14.41
C GLY A 34 4.02 -5.88 12.94
N VAL A 35 3.82 -7.06 12.40
CA VAL A 35 3.42 -7.29 10.99
C VAL A 35 2.00 -7.86 10.89
N VAL A 36 1.37 -7.75 9.72
CA VAL A 36 0.16 -8.52 9.39
C VAL A 36 0.59 -9.96 9.04
N SER A 37 0.78 -10.78 10.08
CA SER A 37 1.46 -12.07 9.99
C SER A 37 0.81 -13.03 8.99
N SER A 38 -0.53 -13.12 8.96
CA SER A 38 -1.25 -13.98 8.03
C SER A 38 -0.97 -13.62 6.56
N LEU A 39 -0.87 -12.32 6.24
CA LEU A 39 -0.51 -11.87 4.89
C LEU A 39 0.92 -12.27 4.54
N ILE A 40 1.86 -12.07 5.44
CA ILE A 40 3.28 -12.35 5.18
C ILE A 40 3.51 -13.85 5.04
N GLN A 41 2.90 -14.65 5.90
CA GLN A 41 2.96 -16.11 5.79
C GLN A 41 2.41 -16.56 4.42
N PHE A 42 1.23 -16.08 4.02
CA PHE A 42 0.61 -16.45 2.76
C PHE A 42 1.47 -16.06 1.54
N ILE A 43 2.00 -14.83 1.52
CA ILE A 43 2.89 -14.35 0.45
C ILE A 43 4.15 -15.23 0.35
N THR A 44 4.75 -15.57 1.50
CA THR A 44 5.96 -16.39 1.57
C THR A 44 5.70 -17.81 1.07
N GLU A 45 4.60 -18.44 1.50
CA GLU A 45 4.19 -19.78 1.07
C GLU A 45 3.90 -19.84 -0.44
N LYS A 46 3.39 -18.74 -1.01
CA LYS A 46 3.13 -18.64 -2.46
C LYS A 46 4.36 -18.20 -3.28
N GLY A 47 5.50 -17.95 -2.66
CA GLY A 47 6.78 -17.71 -3.33
C GLY A 47 6.94 -16.32 -3.97
N TYR A 48 6.21 -15.32 -3.53
CA TYR A 48 6.34 -13.95 -4.02
C TYR A 48 7.59 -13.26 -3.44
N GLY A 49 8.28 -12.47 -4.29
CA GLY A 49 9.17 -11.42 -3.81
C GLY A 49 8.37 -10.26 -3.21
N VAL A 50 8.98 -9.49 -2.30
CA VAL A 50 8.31 -8.37 -1.63
C VAL A 50 9.09 -7.08 -1.79
N ILE A 51 8.43 -6.03 -2.23
CA ILE A 51 8.91 -4.64 -2.19
C ILE A 51 8.05 -3.88 -1.19
N GLN A 52 8.64 -3.53 -0.04
CA GLN A 52 7.99 -2.67 0.95
C GLN A 52 8.15 -1.20 0.54
N LEU A 53 7.06 -0.49 0.36
CA LEU A 53 7.08 0.96 0.16
C LEU A 53 7.47 1.69 1.45
N PRO A 54 8.03 2.90 1.38
CA PRO A 54 8.25 3.74 2.56
C PRO A 54 6.91 4.20 3.13
N CYS A 55 6.85 4.45 4.46
CA CYS A 55 5.65 5.05 5.05
C CYS A 55 5.62 6.55 4.76
N PRO A 56 4.77 7.04 3.85
CA PRO A 56 4.78 8.45 3.48
C PRO A 56 4.35 9.35 4.65
N GLU A 57 3.40 8.88 5.44
CA GLU A 57 2.88 9.63 6.58
C GLU A 57 3.92 9.79 7.70
N THR A 58 4.60 8.70 8.07
CA THR A 58 5.61 8.74 9.13
C THR A 58 6.84 9.55 8.73
N ILE A 59 7.27 9.47 7.46
CA ILE A 59 8.43 10.23 6.98
C ILE A 59 8.08 11.72 6.86
N TYR A 60 6.86 12.08 6.45
CA TYR A 60 6.45 13.47 6.25
C TYR A 60 6.06 14.17 7.55
N LEU A 61 5.29 13.49 8.43
CA LEU A 61 4.67 14.08 9.62
C LEU A 61 5.20 13.53 10.95
N GLY A 62 5.94 12.40 10.92
CA GLY A 62 6.41 11.73 12.12
C GLY A 62 5.38 10.79 12.76
N LEU A 63 5.83 10.12 13.84
CA LEU A 63 4.99 9.14 14.56
C LEU A 63 3.87 9.76 15.42
N ARG A 64 3.96 11.06 15.73
CA ARG A 64 2.99 11.80 16.54
C ARG A 64 1.95 12.54 15.71
N ARG A 65 1.82 12.20 14.42
CA ARG A 65 0.83 12.80 13.56
C ARG A 65 -0.59 12.51 14.02
N TRP A 66 -1.48 13.41 13.68
CA TRP A 66 -2.92 13.23 13.86
C TRP A 66 -3.47 12.22 12.84
N TRP A 67 -4.63 11.63 13.16
CA TRP A 67 -5.45 10.96 12.18
C TRP A 67 -6.00 11.99 11.19
N MET A 68 -5.72 11.82 9.92
CA MET A 68 -6.01 12.79 8.87
C MET A 68 -6.88 12.15 7.78
N SER A 69 -7.62 12.99 7.06
CA SER A 69 -8.39 12.59 5.88
C SER A 69 -7.56 12.73 4.59
N ARG A 70 -8.08 12.21 3.48
CA ARG A 70 -7.43 12.30 2.16
C ARG A 70 -7.15 13.77 1.77
N GLU A 71 -8.11 14.66 2.02
CA GLU A 71 -8.01 16.09 1.66
C GLU A 71 -6.84 16.78 2.36
N GLN A 72 -6.53 16.38 3.58
CA GLN A 72 -5.40 16.94 4.33
C GLN A 72 -4.03 16.48 3.79
N TYR A 73 -3.99 15.30 3.14
CA TYR A 73 -2.81 14.82 2.42
C TYR A 73 -2.75 15.31 0.97
N ASP A 74 -3.87 15.69 0.36
CA ASP A 74 -3.92 16.10 -1.05
C ASP A 74 -3.42 17.54 -1.25
N THR A 75 -2.15 17.74 -0.95
CA THR A 75 -1.44 19.01 -1.12
C THR A 75 -0.31 18.89 -2.14
N VAL A 76 0.03 20.00 -2.78
CA VAL A 76 1.16 20.05 -3.73
C VAL A 76 2.44 19.53 -3.07
N SER A 77 2.74 19.99 -1.87
CA SER A 77 3.95 19.59 -1.13
C SER A 77 4.00 18.09 -0.81
N TYR A 78 2.88 17.49 -0.41
CA TYR A 78 2.83 16.07 -0.10
C TYR A 78 2.91 15.21 -1.38
N ARG A 79 2.30 15.64 -2.50
CA ARG A 79 2.43 14.96 -3.79
C ARG A 79 3.88 14.99 -4.31
N GLU A 80 4.54 16.14 -4.24
CA GLU A 80 5.97 16.26 -4.63
C GLU A 80 6.89 15.43 -3.72
N PHE A 81 6.64 15.45 -2.41
CA PHE A 81 7.34 14.59 -1.47
C PHE A 81 7.13 13.10 -1.81
N SER A 82 5.89 12.69 -2.09
CA SER A 82 5.55 11.31 -2.46
C SER A 82 6.29 10.86 -3.73
N LYS A 83 6.34 11.69 -4.77
CA LYS A 83 7.13 11.41 -5.98
C LYS A 83 8.60 11.17 -5.66
N ARG A 84 9.18 12.02 -4.82
CA ARG A 84 10.60 11.94 -4.46
C ARG A 84 10.95 10.65 -3.73
N ILE A 85 10.13 10.23 -2.74
CA ILE A 85 10.40 8.99 -1.99
C ILE A 85 10.04 7.73 -2.78
N LEU A 86 9.17 7.81 -3.79
CA LEU A 86 8.81 6.72 -4.69
C LEU A 86 9.82 6.49 -5.82
N GLU A 87 10.60 7.50 -6.20
CA GLU A 87 11.50 7.42 -7.36
C GLU A 87 12.45 6.19 -7.34
N PRO A 88 13.14 5.84 -6.23
CA PRO A 88 13.99 4.65 -6.21
C PRO A 88 13.19 3.34 -6.37
N TYR A 89 11.97 3.29 -5.88
CA TYR A 89 11.09 2.12 -6.02
C TYR A 89 10.58 1.96 -7.45
N ILE A 90 10.22 3.07 -8.11
CA ILE A 90 9.83 3.06 -9.52
C ILE A 90 10.97 2.57 -10.41
N ARG A 91 12.22 2.97 -10.13
CA ARG A 91 13.40 2.45 -10.85
C ARG A 91 13.56 0.95 -10.66
N LEU A 92 13.41 0.46 -9.42
CA LEU A 92 13.47 -0.98 -9.14
C LEU A 92 12.36 -1.75 -9.88
N VAL A 93 11.13 -1.23 -9.87
CA VAL A 93 10.01 -1.83 -10.61
C VAL A 93 10.30 -1.84 -12.11
N GLU A 94 10.86 -0.77 -12.65
CA GLU A 94 11.25 -0.67 -14.06
C GLU A 94 12.25 -1.76 -14.44
N GLU A 95 13.30 -1.97 -13.66
CA GLU A 95 14.30 -3.02 -13.90
C GLU A 95 13.68 -4.43 -13.83
N LEU A 96 12.86 -4.70 -12.81
CA LEU A 96 12.21 -6.00 -12.65
C LEU A 96 11.23 -6.30 -13.80
N VAL A 97 10.47 -5.30 -14.24
CA VAL A 97 9.52 -5.44 -15.35
C VAL A 97 10.28 -5.66 -16.67
N ARG A 98 11.40 -4.99 -16.91
CA ARG A 98 12.26 -5.22 -18.07
C ARG A 98 12.83 -6.64 -18.11
N ASP A 99 13.12 -7.22 -16.95
CA ASP A 99 13.55 -8.63 -16.82
C ASP A 99 12.37 -9.63 -16.89
N GLY A 100 11.17 -9.15 -17.20
CA GLY A 100 9.97 -9.97 -17.41
C GLY A 100 9.25 -10.34 -16.11
N CYS A 101 9.51 -9.65 -15.01
CA CYS A 101 8.73 -9.82 -13.78
C CYS A 101 7.35 -9.16 -13.90
N GLU A 102 6.39 -9.73 -13.17
CA GLU A 102 5.05 -9.19 -13.01
C GLU A 102 4.75 -8.95 -11.53
N TYR A 103 3.81 -8.05 -11.25
CA TYR A 103 3.59 -7.62 -9.87
C TYR A 103 2.13 -7.30 -9.54
N ILE A 104 1.86 -7.34 -8.24
CA ILE A 104 0.60 -6.96 -7.61
C ILE A 104 0.90 -5.80 -6.65
N VAL A 105 -0.03 -4.86 -6.51
CA VAL A 105 0.06 -3.81 -5.50
C VAL A 105 -0.96 -4.07 -4.41
N ILE A 106 -0.52 -4.06 -3.14
CA ILE A 106 -1.41 -4.22 -1.98
C ILE A 106 -1.32 -2.97 -1.11
N GLY A 107 -2.43 -2.24 -1.02
CA GLY A 107 -2.62 -1.08 -0.17
C GLY A 107 -3.38 -1.39 1.11
N VAL A 108 -3.74 -0.33 1.83
CA VAL A 108 -4.50 -0.40 3.09
C VAL A 108 -5.85 0.24 2.91
N LYS A 109 -6.91 -0.56 3.00
CA LYS A 109 -8.30 -0.10 2.87
C LYS A 109 -8.63 0.97 3.91
N GLY A 110 -9.17 2.08 3.44
CA GLY A 110 -9.51 3.21 4.29
C GLY A 110 -8.36 4.18 4.58
N SER A 111 -7.11 3.85 4.23
CA SER A 111 -5.99 4.76 4.45
C SER A 111 -6.08 6.00 3.53
N PRO A 112 -5.94 7.23 4.07
CA PRO A 112 -5.97 8.44 3.27
C PRO A 112 -4.77 8.60 2.31
N SER A 113 -3.69 7.88 2.58
CA SER A 113 -2.47 7.89 1.77
C SER A 113 -2.26 6.58 1.00
N CYS A 114 -2.49 5.42 1.62
CA CYS A 114 -2.07 4.11 1.13
C CYS A 114 -3.22 3.20 0.63
N ALA A 115 -4.45 3.68 0.53
CA ALA A 115 -5.54 2.96 -0.12
C ALA A 115 -5.33 2.89 -1.64
N VAL A 116 -5.77 1.81 -2.30
CA VAL A 116 -5.76 1.70 -3.77
C VAL A 116 -7.15 1.89 -4.38
N ARG A 117 -8.23 1.64 -3.61
CA ARG A 117 -9.63 1.75 -4.07
C ARG A 117 -10.53 2.55 -3.13
N VAL A 118 -10.39 2.35 -1.80
CA VAL A 118 -11.30 2.94 -0.81
C VAL A 118 -10.51 3.70 0.25
N THR A 119 -10.70 5.01 0.29
CA THR A 119 -10.01 5.91 1.22
C THR A 119 -10.97 6.58 2.20
N THR A 120 -10.43 7.15 3.26
CA THR A 120 -11.17 7.96 4.24
C THR A 120 -11.11 9.44 3.85
N SER A 121 -12.27 10.07 3.77
CA SER A 121 -12.48 11.47 3.39
C SER A 121 -13.21 12.24 4.49
N ASN A 122 -12.83 13.48 4.72
CA ASN A 122 -13.57 14.44 5.51
C ASN A 122 -13.19 15.89 5.11
N GLN A 123 -14.05 16.51 4.35
CA GLN A 123 -13.84 17.88 3.86
C GLN A 123 -13.89 18.97 4.95
N CYS A 124 -14.47 18.64 6.13
CA CYS A 124 -14.59 19.58 7.24
C CYS A 124 -13.36 19.60 8.16
N TRP A 125 -12.46 18.62 8.04
CA TRP A 125 -11.28 18.52 8.87
C TRP A 125 -10.21 19.53 8.46
N SER A 126 -10.26 20.71 9.12
CA SER A 126 -9.27 21.77 8.93
C SER A 126 -9.23 22.68 10.16
N GLY A 127 -8.15 23.44 10.30
CA GLY A 127 -7.98 24.41 11.38
C GLY A 127 -7.81 23.77 12.76
N GLU A 128 -8.52 24.31 13.76
CA GLU A 128 -8.49 23.79 15.12
C GLU A 128 -9.18 22.42 15.23
N PRO A 129 -8.57 21.41 15.90
CA PRO A 129 -9.20 20.12 16.10
C PRO A 129 -10.49 20.23 16.93
N ARG A 130 -11.64 20.19 16.27
CA ARG A 130 -12.98 20.28 16.89
C ARG A 130 -13.77 19.02 16.61
N VAL A 131 -13.44 17.96 17.35
CA VAL A 131 -14.03 16.62 17.17
C VAL A 131 -15.56 16.63 17.36
N ASP A 132 -16.08 17.54 18.16
CA ASP A 132 -17.51 17.71 18.49
C ASP A 132 -18.33 18.46 17.42
N LYS A 133 -17.68 19.15 16.49
CA LYS A 133 -18.35 20.01 15.48
C LYS A 133 -18.22 19.52 14.05
N CYS A 134 -17.36 18.56 13.79
CA CYS A 134 -17.18 17.98 12.46
C CYS A 134 -17.91 16.64 12.34
N PRO A 135 -18.57 16.37 11.20
CA PRO A 135 -19.13 15.05 10.98
C PRO A 135 -18.01 13.99 10.99
N PRO A 136 -18.34 12.73 11.32
CA PRO A 136 -17.35 11.66 11.22
C PRO A 136 -16.83 11.49 9.79
N PRO A 137 -15.61 11.00 9.60
CA PRO A 137 -15.08 10.74 8.27
C PRO A 137 -15.88 9.63 7.59
N VAL A 138 -15.94 9.70 6.26
CA VAL A 138 -16.63 8.71 5.42
C VAL A 138 -15.63 7.98 4.53
N LYS A 139 -15.95 6.75 4.14
CA LYS A 139 -15.19 6.02 3.12
C LYS A 139 -15.72 6.37 1.74
N ILE A 140 -14.83 6.74 0.83
CA ILE A 140 -15.14 7.06 -0.57
C ILE A 140 -14.37 6.14 -1.52
N SER A 141 -14.93 5.93 -2.72
CA SER A 141 -14.27 5.15 -3.78
C SER A 141 -13.23 6.03 -4.48
N SER A 142 -12.04 6.06 -3.91
CA SER A 142 -10.88 6.80 -4.44
C SER A 142 -9.60 6.20 -3.84
N PRO A 143 -8.47 6.23 -4.54
CA PRO A 143 -7.18 5.88 -3.95
C PRO A 143 -6.76 6.92 -2.91
N GLY A 144 -5.91 6.51 -1.98
CA GLY A 144 -5.14 7.41 -1.12
C GLY A 144 -4.07 8.13 -1.93
N VAL A 145 -3.69 9.33 -1.49
CA VAL A 145 -2.84 10.25 -2.28
C VAL A 145 -1.49 9.64 -2.67
N PHE A 146 -0.85 8.90 -1.80
CA PHE A 146 0.44 8.27 -2.07
C PHE A 146 0.34 7.15 -3.12
N MET A 147 -0.68 6.29 -3.02
CA MET A 147 -0.93 5.24 -4.01
C MET A 147 -1.37 5.81 -5.35
N GLU A 148 -2.14 6.89 -5.36
CA GLU A 148 -2.48 7.61 -6.59
C GLU A 148 -1.22 8.10 -7.30
N VAL A 149 -0.26 8.72 -6.56
CA VAL A 149 1.03 9.16 -7.10
C VAL A 149 1.86 7.98 -7.61
N LEU A 150 1.90 6.85 -6.90
CA LEU A 150 2.58 5.64 -7.35
C LEU A 150 2.06 5.16 -8.72
N LEU A 151 0.74 5.01 -8.83
CA LEU A 151 0.09 4.55 -10.07
C LEU A 151 0.25 5.56 -11.22
N GLU A 152 0.22 6.86 -10.93
CA GLU A 152 0.54 7.89 -11.93
C GLU A 152 1.99 7.79 -12.43
N MET A 153 2.95 7.57 -11.55
CA MET A 153 4.36 7.42 -11.93
C MET A 153 4.58 6.19 -12.79
N ILE A 154 3.96 5.05 -12.47
CA ILE A 154 3.99 3.82 -13.27
C ILE A 154 3.47 4.11 -14.68
N ARG A 155 2.28 4.73 -14.80
CA ARG A 155 1.67 5.08 -16.10
C ARG A 155 2.51 6.07 -16.90
N ARG A 156 3.02 7.11 -16.28
CA ARG A 156 3.86 8.13 -16.96
C ARG A 156 5.16 7.56 -17.51
N LYS A 157 5.72 6.55 -16.86
CA LYS A 157 6.90 5.83 -17.36
C LYS A 157 6.56 4.76 -18.41
N GLY A 158 5.29 4.54 -18.73
CA GLY A 158 4.86 3.50 -19.66
C GLY A 158 5.19 2.08 -19.19
N LEU A 159 5.28 1.88 -17.88
CA LEU A 159 5.54 0.56 -17.30
C LEU A 159 4.28 -0.32 -17.42
N LYS A 160 4.48 -1.64 -17.47
CA LYS A 160 3.38 -2.60 -17.40
C LYS A 160 2.57 -2.36 -16.10
N GLU A 161 1.27 -2.25 -16.26
CA GLU A 161 0.35 -2.10 -15.10
C GLU A 161 0.45 -3.31 -14.17
N PRO A 162 0.16 -3.14 -12.87
CA PRO A 162 0.08 -4.26 -11.94
C PRO A 162 -0.97 -5.27 -12.40
N LEU A 163 -0.72 -6.56 -12.15
CA LEU A 163 -1.70 -7.64 -12.44
C LEU A 163 -3.01 -7.43 -11.70
N GLU A 164 -2.90 -6.94 -10.46
CA GLU A 164 -4.06 -6.63 -9.60
C GLU A 164 -3.72 -5.53 -8.61
N LEU A 165 -4.75 -4.82 -8.16
CA LEU A 165 -4.73 -3.87 -7.06
C LEU A 165 -5.57 -4.44 -5.93
N LEU A 166 -4.95 -4.75 -4.80
CA LEU A 166 -5.60 -5.33 -3.61
C LEU A 166 -5.55 -4.39 -2.42
N GLU A 167 -6.45 -4.56 -1.49
CA GLU A 167 -6.49 -3.81 -0.24
C GLU A 167 -6.65 -4.74 0.96
N ILE A 168 -5.93 -4.43 2.02
CA ILE A 168 -6.05 -5.07 3.34
C ILE A 168 -6.70 -4.10 4.31
N ASP A 169 -7.79 -4.53 4.92
CA ASP A 169 -8.37 -3.88 6.08
C ASP A 169 -7.72 -4.52 7.33
N HIS A 170 -6.95 -3.74 8.08
CA HIS A 170 -6.21 -4.25 9.24
C HIS A 170 -7.11 -4.87 10.30
N ASP A 171 -8.26 -4.23 10.59
CA ASP A 171 -9.19 -4.68 11.62
C ASP A 171 -9.91 -5.95 11.19
N GLU A 172 -10.29 -6.03 9.91
CA GLU A 172 -10.94 -7.21 9.37
C GLU A 172 -10.00 -8.42 9.39
N VAL A 173 -8.74 -8.22 8.99
CA VAL A 173 -7.73 -9.29 9.01
C VAL A 173 -7.39 -9.73 10.44
N ALA A 174 -7.33 -8.79 11.40
CA ALA A 174 -7.12 -9.13 12.81
C ALA A 174 -8.25 -9.96 13.39
N ALA A 175 -9.51 -9.69 12.97
CA ALA A 175 -10.69 -10.37 13.48
C ALA A 175 -10.98 -11.71 12.77
N LYS A 176 -10.74 -11.82 11.47
CA LYS A 176 -11.22 -12.93 10.62
C LYS A 176 -10.14 -13.63 9.80
N GLY A 177 -8.91 -13.12 9.79
CA GLY A 177 -7.85 -13.57 8.87
C GLY A 177 -7.94 -12.89 7.50
N LEU A 178 -7.15 -13.39 6.55
CA LEU A 178 -7.12 -12.83 5.19
C LEU A 178 -8.46 -13.06 4.47
N PRO A 179 -8.96 -12.04 3.74
CA PRO A 179 -10.15 -12.18 2.92
C PRO A 179 -9.96 -13.21 1.79
N ASP A 180 -11.00 -14.01 1.51
CA ASP A 180 -10.98 -15.07 0.49
C ASP A 180 -10.68 -14.54 -0.91
N ASP A 181 -11.13 -13.34 -1.25
CA ASP A 181 -10.86 -12.71 -2.54
C ASP A 181 -9.39 -12.34 -2.71
N VAL A 182 -8.73 -11.88 -1.64
CA VAL A 182 -7.28 -11.62 -1.62
C VAL A 182 -6.52 -12.95 -1.80
N CYS A 183 -6.89 -13.99 -1.04
CA CYS A 183 -6.27 -15.31 -1.15
C CYS A 183 -6.39 -15.86 -2.57
N ARG A 184 -7.59 -15.86 -3.16
CA ARG A 184 -7.84 -16.35 -4.53
C ARG A 184 -7.01 -15.62 -5.59
N VAL A 185 -6.86 -14.30 -5.48
CA VAL A 185 -6.04 -13.52 -6.41
C VAL A 185 -4.57 -13.88 -6.27
N LEU A 186 -4.06 -13.94 -5.04
CA LEU A 186 -2.67 -14.30 -4.79
C LEU A 186 -2.37 -15.77 -5.20
N GLU A 187 -3.32 -16.68 -5.08
CA GLU A 187 -3.20 -18.05 -5.59
C GLU A 187 -3.17 -18.11 -7.12
N LYS A 188 -4.08 -17.39 -7.77
CA LYS A 188 -4.17 -17.32 -9.23
C LYS A 188 -2.85 -16.91 -9.90
N TYR A 189 -2.14 -15.97 -9.30
CA TYR A 189 -0.90 -15.43 -9.84
C TYR A 189 0.37 -15.97 -9.16
N SER A 190 0.23 -16.94 -8.25
CA SER A 190 1.37 -17.54 -7.54
C SER A 190 2.44 -18.04 -8.49
N PRO A 191 3.74 -17.77 -8.22
CA PRO A 191 4.85 -18.38 -8.95
C PRO A 191 5.03 -19.88 -8.65
N ILE A 192 4.47 -20.35 -7.55
CA ILE A 192 4.48 -21.77 -7.13
C ILE A 192 3.07 -22.34 -7.42
N LYS A 193 3.03 -23.40 -8.21
CA LYS A 193 1.79 -24.14 -8.52
C LYS A 193 1.58 -25.29 -7.53
#